data_230d74d033a6cb395988d5b440722a5b
#
_entry.id   230d74d033a6cb395988d5b440722a5b
#
_cell.length_a   1.000
_cell.length_b   1.000
_cell.length_c   1.000
_cell.angle_alpha   90.00
_cell.angle_beta   90.00
_cell.angle_gamma   90.00
#
_symmetry.space_group_name_H-M   'P 1'
#
loop_
_entity.id
_entity.type
_entity.pdbx_description
1 polymer ?
#
loop_
_entity_poly.entity_id
_entity_poly.type
_entity_poly.pdbx_seq_one_letter_code
_entity_poly.pdbx_strand_id
1 'polypeptide(L)'
;MTKPRILLIGAAFVLLVTAIVSVSGQTAQSPLPPPTGYVNDYAKVIDQATRQQLETTLANLDHQQQIQFSVVTVDTTAGREIFDYSLAVARGWGIGSKDTQKPSLLLLVAIKDRKYFTQVSRHLEGDLPDGLVGQIQRDRLVPAFKAGDYGRGLADTIDAYITTVASKHGFSTDAIFPAGTKPEVTRSPGSTSNPFGTCIVIIFLVAIVLIVLAIARRSGGPRGGGGGWLTWLLVSSLLNSGRGSGSSGWSGGGFGGLGGSSGGGGGFGGFGGGGDFGGGGAGGSW
;
A
#
# COMPACT_ATOMS: atom_id res chain seq x y z
N MET A 1 -16.97 -36.12 -61.76
CA MET A 1 -17.26 -34.67 -61.49
C MET A 1 -17.23 -34.36 -60.01
N THR A 2 -16.15 -34.69 -59.28
CA THR A 2 -16.05 -34.51 -57.79
C THR A 2 -14.85 -33.68 -57.33
N LYS A 3 -13.95 -33.26 -58.20
CA LYS A 3 -12.70 -32.54 -57.85
C LYS A 3 -12.89 -31.06 -57.38
N PRO A 4 -13.85 -30.25 -57.88
CA PRO A 4 -13.93 -28.84 -57.44
C PRO A 4 -14.48 -28.65 -56.01
N ARG A 5 -15.29 -29.60 -55.49
CA ARG A 5 -15.88 -29.49 -54.15
C ARG A 5 -14.87 -29.71 -53.02
N ILE A 6 -13.91 -30.60 -53.24
CA ILE A 6 -12.84 -30.87 -52.23
C ILE A 6 -11.90 -29.67 -52.13
N LEU A 7 -11.60 -29.01 -53.25
CA LEU A 7 -10.74 -27.82 -53.28
C LEU A 7 -11.39 -26.63 -52.57
N LEU A 8 -12.71 -26.46 -52.70
CA LEU A 8 -13.47 -25.40 -51.99
C LEU A 8 -13.56 -25.64 -50.49
N ILE A 9 -13.70 -26.90 -50.05
CA ILE A 9 -13.72 -27.23 -48.60
C ILE A 9 -12.35 -27.04 -48.00
N GLY A 10 -11.26 -27.39 -48.68
CA GLY A 10 -9.90 -27.17 -48.26
C GLY A 10 -9.57 -25.67 -48.12
N ALA A 11 -9.99 -24.85 -49.10
CA ALA A 11 -9.78 -23.39 -49.04
C ALA A 11 -10.59 -22.73 -47.90
N ALA A 12 -11.83 -23.20 -47.65
CA ALA A 12 -12.63 -22.68 -46.52
C ALA A 12 -12.04 -23.06 -45.16
N PHE A 13 -11.45 -24.26 -45.05
CA PHE A 13 -10.80 -24.70 -43.82
C PHE A 13 -9.51 -23.91 -43.52
N VAL A 14 -8.71 -23.62 -44.54
CA VAL A 14 -7.51 -22.79 -44.42
C VAL A 14 -7.88 -21.34 -44.04
N LEU A 15 -8.94 -20.78 -44.61
CA LEU A 15 -9.47 -19.46 -44.27
C LEU A 15 -10.01 -19.40 -42.84
N LEU A 16 -10.64 -20.48 -42.35
CA LEU A 16 -11.13 -20.56 -40.96
C LEU A 16 -9.98 -20.69 -39.96
N VAL A 17 -8.92 -21.41 -40.27
CA VAL A 17 -7.76 -21.59 -39.43
C VAL A 17 -6.93 -20.29 -39.34
N THR A 18 -6.83 -19.51 -40.42
CA THR A 18 -6.15 -18.23 -40.41
C THR A 18 -6.90 -17.13 -39.59
N ALA A 19 -8.24 -17.24 -39.50
CA ALA A 19 -9.03 -16.31 -38.68
C ALA A 19 -8.86 -16.51 -37.15
N ILE A 20 -8.40 -17.69 -36.70
CA ILE A 20 -8.24 -18.02 -35.27
C ILE A 20 -6.90 -17.51 -34.70
N VAL A 21 -5.93 -17.15 -35.54
CA VAL A 21 -4.56 -16.77 -35.07
C VAL A 21 -4.44 -15.28 -34.65
N SER A 22 -5.47 -14.47 -34.77
CA SER A 22 -5.43 -13.04 -34.44
C SER A 22 -6.03 -12.71 -33.07
N VAL A 23 -5.98 -13.62 -32.09
CA VAL A 23 -6.13 -13.26 -30.69
C VAL A 23 -4.75 -12.79 -30.21
N SER A 24 -4.35 -11.61 -30.67
CA SER A 24 -3.27 -10.86 -30.04
C SER A 24 -3.70 -10.64 -28.60
N GLY A 25 -3.01 -11.28 -27.66
CA GLY A 25 -3.17 -10.96 -26.25
C GLY A 25 -3.04 -9.44 -26.10
N GLN A 26 -4.12 -8.77 -25.75
CA GLN A 26 -4.07 -7.34 -25.41
C GLN A 26 -3.22 -7.25 -24.15
N THR A 27 -1.91 -7.03 -24.31
CA THR A 27 -1.09 -6.50 -23.22
C THR A 27 -1.79 -5.22 -22.77
N ALA A 28 -2.11 -5.14 -21.49
CA ALA A 28 -2.75 -3.95 -20.92
C ALA A 28 -1.91 -2.73 -21.28
N GLN A 29 -2.36 -1.94 -22.26
CA GLN A 29 -1.60 -0.79 -22.75
C GLN A 29 -1.68 0.30 -21.69
N SER A 30 -0.52 0.74 -21.20
CA SER A 30 -0.45 1.87 -20.27
C SER A 30 -1.05 3.12 -20.92
N PRO A 31 -1.81 3.93 -20.17
CA PRO A 31 -2.24 5.24 -20.65
C PRO A 31 -1.08 6.24 -20.77
N LEU A 32 0.09 5.90 -20.26
CA LEU A 32 1.30 6.72 -20.29
C LEU A 32 2.37 6.08 -21.20
N PRO A 33 3.29 6.89 -21.74
CA PRO A 33 4.44 6.37 -22.49
C PRO A 33 5.29 5.45 -21.59
N PRO A 34 6.19 4.66 -22.20
CA PRO A 34 7.11 3.82 -21.43
C PRO A 34 7.88 4.63 -20.38
N PRO A 35 8.15 4.06 -19.19
CA PRO A 35 8.86 4.75 -18.13
C PRO A 35 10.31 5.02 -18.53
N THR A 36 10.83 6.17 -18.13
CA THR A 36 12.22 6.57 -18.37
C THR A 36 13.13 6.34 -17.15
N GLY A 37 12.53 6.07 -16.00
CA GLY A 37 13.20 5.85 -14.72
C GLY A 37 12.20 5.40 -13.66
N TYR A 38 12.64 5.42 -12.42
CA TYR A 38 11.76 5.15 -11.27
C TYR A 38 10.84 6.34 -10.97
N VAL A 39 11.29 7.58 -11.29
CA VAL A 39 10.54 8.83 -11.10
C VAL A 39 10.14 9.44 -12.45
N ASN A 40 8.87 9.37 -12.77
CA ASN A 40 8.31 9.85 -14.02
C ASN A 40 7.40 11.05 -13.75
N ASP A 41 7.99 12.26 -13.80
CA ASP A 41 7.33 13.52 -13.46
C ASP A 41 6.77 14.20 -14.72
N TYR A 42 5.61 13.76 -15.19
CA TYR A 42 4.93 14.36 -16.36
C TYR A 42 4.27 15.69 -16.02
N ALA A 43 3.88 15.90 -14.76
CA ALA A 43 3.29 17.16 -14.31
C ALA A 43 4.33 18.25 -14.04
N LYS A 44 5.63 17.91 -14.01
CA LYS A 44 6.76 18.81 -13.76
C LYS A 44 6.63 19.59 -12.45
N VAL A 45 6.23 18.87 -11.39
CA VAL A 45 6.02 19.43 -10.04
C VAL A 45 7.12 19.07 -9.06
N ILE A 46 8.09 18.25 -9.48
CA ILE A 46 9.24 17.84 -8.66
C ILE A 46 10.47 18.61 -9.14
N ASP A 47 11.14 19.30 -8.24
CA ASP A 47 12.40 19.95 -8.57
C ASP A 47 13.49 18.94 -8.92
N GLN A 48 14.51 19.40 -9.67
CA GLN A 48 15.53 18.50 -10.20
C GLN A 48 16.34 17.80 -9.10
N ALA A 49 16.63 18.46 -7.98
CA ALA A 49 17.42 17.90 -6.92
C ALA A 49 16.65 16.76 -6.20
N THR A 50 15.40 17.03 -5.84
CA THR A 50 14.49 16.04 -5.25
C THR A 50 14.26 14.85 -6.20
N ARG A 51 14.07 15.12 -7.50
CA ARG A 51 13.90 14.06 -8.49
C ARG A 51 15.12 13.16 -8.57
N GLN A 52 16.34 13.72 -8.61
CA GLN A 52 17.58 12.94 -8.66
C GLN A 52 17.79 12.13 -7.37
N GLN A 53 17.48 12.71 -6.22
CA GLN A 53 17.53 12.03 -4.92
C GLN A 53 16.59 10.83 -4.91
N LEU A 54 15.33 11.03 -5.28
CA LEU A 54 14.33 9.96 -5.34
C LEU A 54 14.73 8.86 -6.33
N GLU A 55 15.20 9.23 -7.52
CA GLU A 55 15.67 8.28 -8.53
C GLU A 55 16.79 7.39 -7.96
N THR A 56 17.78 8.00 -7.29
CA THR A 56 18.90 7.27 -6.68
C THR A 56 18.41 6.36 -5.54
N THR A 57 17.53 6.85 -4.67
CA THR A 57 16.95 6.07 -3.57
C THR A 57 16.20 4.85 -4.10
N LEU A 58 15.35 5.04 -5.11
CA LEU A 58 14.53 3.96 -5.65
C LEU A 58 15.36 2.96 -6.47
N ALA A 59 16.39 3.44 -7.18
CA ALA A 59 17.35 2.57 -7.84
C ALA A 59 18.12 1.71 -6.82
N ASN A 60 18.60 2.30 -5.73
CA ASN A 60 19.29 1.56 -4.66
C ASN A 60 18.36 0.52 -4.02
N LEU A 61 17.11 0.86 -3.78
CA LEU A 61 16.10 -0.07 -3.23
C LEU A 61 15.92 -1.28 -4.15
N ASP A 62 15.78 -1.05 -5.45
CA ASP A 62 15.63 -2.14 -6.41
C ASP A 62 16.90 -2.99 -6.52
N HIS A 63 18.08 -2.37 -6.61
CA HIS A 63 19.34 -3.10 -6.75
C HIS A 63 19.70 -3.92 -5.52
N GLN A 64 19.44 -3.40 -4.32
CA GLN A 64 19.90 -4.03 -3.08
C GLN A 64 18.85 -4.95 -2.46
N GLN A 65 17.58 -4.62 -2.58
CA GLN A 65 16.49 -5.34 -1.93
C GLN A 65 15.54 -6.02 -2.92
N GLN A 66 15.74 -5.82 -4.23
CA GLN A 66 14.87 -6.34 -5.26
C GLN A 66 13.41 -5.88 -5.11
N ILE A 67 13.21 -4.68 -4.54
CA ILE A 67 11.90 -4.05 -4.38
C ILE A 67 11.77 -2.94 -5.42
N GLN A 68 10.83 -3.07 -6.33
CA GLN A 68 10.55 -2.06 -7.34
C GLN A 68 9.55 -1.03 -6.83
N PHE A 69 9.96 0.22 -6.79
CA PHE A 69 9.06 1.30 -6.46
C PHE A 69 9.12 2.37 -7.56
N SER A 70 7.98 2.71 -8.13
CA SER A 70 7.87 3.78 -9.13
C SER A 70 6.98 4.92 -8.64
N VAL A 71 7.37 6.14 -9.00
CA VAL A 71 6.63 7.37 -8.73
C VAL A 71 6.22 8.01 -10.04
N VAL A 72 4.95 8.37 -10.14
CA VAL A 72 4.37 8.98 -11.33
C VAL A 72 3.57 10.20 -10.95
N THR A 73 3.87 11.34 -11.56
CA THR A 73 3.00 12.50 -11.49
C THR A 73 2.40 12.78 -12.87
N VAL A 74 1.11 13.07 -12.90
CA VAL A 74 0.40 13.47 -14.12
C VAL A 74 -0.43 14.71 -13.84
N ASP A 75 -0.74 15.46 -14.87
CA ASP A 75 -1.63 16.61 -14.76
C ASP A 75 -3.03 16.16 -14.31
N THR A 76 -3.59 15.17 -15.01
CA THR A 76 -4.96 14.67 -14.80
C THR A 76 -5.07 13.22 -15.28
N THR A 77 -6.01 12.48 -14.72
CA THR A 77 -6.40 11.15 -15.21
C THR A 77 -7.40 11.19 -16.37
N ALA A 78 -7.70 12.39 -16.88
CA ALA A 78 -8.71 12.62 -17.93
C ALA A 78 -10.10 12.03 -17.58
N GLY A 79 -10.51 12.16 -16.32
CA GLY A 79 -11.81 11.71 -15.82
C GLY A 79 -11.89 10.23 -15.46
N ARG A 80 -10.79 9.46 -15.60
CA ARG A 80 -10.75 8.09 -15.12
C ARG A 80 -10.55 8.07 -13.60
N GLU A 81 -11.10 7.04 -12.94
CA GLU A 81 -10.82 6.84 -11.52
C GLU A 81 -9.33 6.59 -11.29
N ILE A 82 -8.79 7.20 -10.23
CA ILE A 82 -7.35 7.19 -9.93
C ILE A 82 -6.84 5.75 -9.70
N PHE A 83 -7.64 4.90 -9.09
CA PHE A 83 -7.34 3.49 -8.89
C PHE A 83 -7.15 2.77 -10.23
N ASP A 84 -8.12 2.86 -11.13
CA ASP A 84 -8.09 2.18 -12.43
C ASP A 84 -6.97 2.72 -13.32
N TYR A 85 -6.73 4.04 -13.26
CA TYR A 85 -5.66 4.67 -14.01
C TYR A 85 -4.29 4.20 -13.53
N SER A 86 -4.04 4.23 -12.21
CA SER A 86 -2.77 3.78 -11.62
C SER A 86 -2.52 2.29 -11.85
N LEU A 87 -3.57 1.46 -11.76
CA LEU A 87 -3.48 0.03 -12.04
C LEU A 87 -3.15 -0.24 -13.51
N ALA A 88 -3.74 0.52 -14.44
CA ALA A 88 -3.42 0.41 -15.86
C ALA A 88 -1.97 0.82 -16.17
N VAL A 89 -1.45 1.86 -15.49
CA VAL A 89 -0.03 2.25 -15.57
C VAL A 89 0.86 1.14 -15.01
N ALA A 90 0.59 0.65 -13.80
CA ALA A 90 1.39 -0.40 -13.16
C ALA A 90 1.48 -1.66 -14.02
N ARG A 91 0.35 -2.11 -14.55
CA ARG A 91 0.28 -3.30 -15.41
C ARG A 91 0.91 -3.07 -16.78
N GLY A 92 0.64 -1.92 -17.40
CA GLY A 92 1.14 -1.59 -18.74
C GLY A 92 2.65 -1.32 -18.76
N TRP A 93 3.22 -0.85 -17.65
CA TRP A 93 4.66 -0.70 -17.50
C TRP A 93 5.34 -1.99 -17.00
N GLY A 94 4.56 -2.98 -16.58
CA GLY A 94 5.10 -4.23 -16.06
C GLY A 94 5.83 -4.07 -14.73
N ILE A 95 5.41 -3.12 -13.89
CA ILE A 95 5.98 -2.93 -12.56
C ILE A 95 5.73 -4.18 -11.73
N GLY A 96 6.78 -4.73 -11.11
CA GLY A 96 6.74 -6.02 -10.47
C GLY A 96 6.63 -7.16 -11.49
N SER A 97 7.26 -8.28 -11.24
CA SER A 97 7.22 -9.44 -12.13
C SER A 97 6.34 -10.54 -11.52
N LYS A 98 5.45 -11.11 -12.32
CA LYS A 98 4.71 -12.32 -11.93
C LYS A 98 5.64 -13.51 -11.71
N ASP A 99 6.68 -13.60 -12.53
CA ASP A 99 7.58 -14.74 -12.56
C ASP A 99 8.61 -14.72 -11.43
N THR A 100 9.03 -13.53 -11.01
CA THR A 100 10.07 -13.36 -9.97
C THR A 100 9.50 -13.07 -8.60
N GLN A 101 8.18 -12.93 -8.47
CA GLN A 101 7.52 -12.54 -7.21
C GLN A 101 8.12 -11.26 -6.62
N LYS A 102 8.56 -10.35 -7.48
CA LYS A 102 9.28 -9.14 -7.09
C LYS A 102 8.33 -8.17 -6.39
N PRO A 103 8.59 -7.84 -5.12
CA PRO A 103 7.79 -6.87 -4.40
C PRO A 103 7.80 -5.52 -5.11
N SER A 104 6.65 -4.88 -5.23
CA SER A 104 6.57 -3.63 -6.00
C SER A 104 5.49 -2.67 -5.51
N LEU A 105 5.73 -1.38 -5.76
CA LEU A 105 4.86 -0.27 -5.45
C LEU A 105 4.78 0.70 -6.64
N LEU A 106 3.63 1.33 -6.81
CA LEU A 106 3.45 2.48 -7.69
C LEU A 106 2.69 3.57 -6.94
N LEU A 107 3.31 4.72 -6.70
CA LEU A 107 2.63 5.92 -6.23
C LEU A 107 2.32 6.83 -7.42
N LEU A 108 1.05 6.99 -7.74
CA LEU A 108 0.58 7.86 -8.81
C LEU A 108 -0.19 9.06 -8.24
N VAL A 109 0.12 10.24 -8.75
CA VAL A 109 -0.47 11.52 -8.32
C VAL A 109 -0.99 12.28 -9.53
N ALA A 110 -2.26 12.66 -9.50
CA ALA A 110 -2.92 13.50 -10.49
C ALA A 110 -3.12 14.92 -9.93
N ILE A 111 -2.28 15.86 -10.36
CA ILE A 111 -2.12 17.16 -9.71
C ILE A 111 -3.38 18.02 -9.83
N LYS A 112 -3.94 18.17 -11.03
CA LYS A 112 -5.14 18.99 -11.24
C LYS A 112 -6.40 18.35 -10.65
N ASP A 113 -6.43 17.02 -10.60
CA ASP A 113 -7.55 16.26 -10.00
C ASP A 113 -7.45 16.22 -8.47
N ARG A 114 -6.30 16.61 -7.91
CA ARG A 114 -5.96 16.50 -6.49
C ARG A 114 -6.22 15.09 -5.92
N LYS A 115 -5.86 14.09 -6.70
CA LYS A 115 -6.02 12.68 -6.34
C LYS A 115 -4.69 11.96 -6.36
N TYR A 116 -4.53 11.01 -5.49
CA TYR A 116 -3.37 10.11 -5.47
C TYR A 116 -3.80 8.68 -5.15
N PHE A 117 -3.00 7.72 -5.60
CA PHE A 117 -3.16 6.32 -5.24
C PHE A 117 -1.80 5.61 -5.21
N THR A 118 -1.58 4.79 -4.18
CA THR A 118 -0.45 3.86 -4.12
C THR A 118 -0.96 2.46 -4.37
N GLN A 119 -0.54 1.87 -5.48
CA GLN A 119 -0.73 0.45 -5.75
C GLN A 119 0.34 -0.36 -5.02
N VAL A 120 -0.06 -1.39 -4.32
CA VAL A 120 0.83 -2.31 -3.59
C VAL A 120 0.70 -3.69 -4.20
N SER A 121 1.83 -4.33 -4.53
CA SER A 121 1.80 -5.71 -5.00
C SER A 121 1.49 -6.67 -3.86
N ARG A 122 0.92 -7.84 -4.18
CA ARG A 122 0.57 -8.88 -3.18
C ARG A 122 1.72 -9.25 -2.26
N HIS A 123 2.95 -9.22 -2.78
CA HIS A 123 4.15 -9.57 -2.00
C HIS A 123 4.52 -8.51 -0.95
N LEU A 124 3.97 -7.28 -1.03
CA LEU A 124 4.16 -6.21 -0.05
C LEU A 124 2.92 -5.90 0.79
N GLU A 125 1.74 -6.47 0.48
CA GLU A 125 0.51 -6.21 1.25
C GLU A 125 0.65 -6.59 2.73
N GLY A 126 1.44 -7.62 3.05
CA GLY A 126 1.76 -8.00 4.43
C GLY A 126 2.60 -6.96 5.17
N ASP A 127 3.44 -6.23 4.46
CA ASP A 127 4.34 -5.22 5.03
C ASP A 127 3.71 -3.83 5.02
N LEU A 128 3.01 -3.51 3.94
CA LEU A 128 2.31 -2.26 3.70
C LEU A 128 0.81 -2.52 3.45
N PRO A 129 0.06 -2.94 4.47
CA PRO A 129 -1.39 -3.08 4.33
C PRO A 129 -2.05 -1.73 4.05
N ASP A 130 -3.19 -1.72 3.35
CA ASP A 130 -3.90 -0.54 2.88
C ASP A 130 -4.11 0.54 3.96
N GLY A 131 -4.44 0.09 5.19
CA GLY A 131 -4.62 0.99 6.33
C GLY A 131 -3.37 1.78 6.68
N LEU A 132 -2.20 1.13 6.67
CA LEU A 132 -0.90 1.75 6.95
C LEU A 132 -0.46 2.66 5.80
N VAL A 133 -0.64 2.21 4.56
CA VAL A 133 -0.38 3.03 3.36
C VAL A 133 -1.18 4.32 3.44
N GLY A 134 -2.49 4.23 3.69
CA GLY A 134 -3.37 5.39 3.82
C GLY A 134 -3.02 6.28 5.01
N GLN A 135 -2.54 5.71 6.12
CA GLN A 135 -2.07 6.50 7.27
C GLN A 135 -0.83 7.31 6.91
N ILE A 136 0.20 6.68 6.33
CA ILE A 136 1.43 7.37 5.90
C ILE A 136 1.12 8.50 4.93
N GLN A 137 0.22 8.26 3.96
CA GLN A 137 -0.21 9.29 3.01
C GLN A 137 -0.87 10.49 3.71
N ARG A 138 -1.78 10.24 4.64
CA ARG A 138 -2.43 11.33 5.40
C ARG A 138 -1.46 12.11 6.28
N ASP A 139 -0.45 11.44 6.81
CA ASP A 139 0.49 12.05 7.76
C ASP A 139 1.64 12.78 7.05
N ARG A 140 2.03 12.35 5.84
CA ARG A 140 3.21 12.86 5.11
C ARG A 140 2.84 13.56 3.80
N LEU A 141 2.10 12.89 2.93
CA LEU A 141 1.78 13.38 1.58
C LEU A 141 0.83 14.57 1.63
N VAL A 142 -0.32 14.37 2.28
CA VAL A 142 -1.43 15.33 2.24
C VAL A 142 -1.07 16.71 2.81
N PRO A 143 -0.39 16.85 3.95
CA PRO A 143 -0.02 18.16 4.48
C PRO A 143 0.91 18.94 3.55
N ALA A 144 1.93 18.27 2.98
CA ALA A 144 2.86 18.88 2.05
C ALA A 144 2.16 19.30 0.75
N PHE A 145 1.27 18.45 0.22
CA PHE A 145 0.52 18.74 -1.00
C PHE A 145 -0.46 19.91 -0.83
N LYS A 146 -1.09 20.04 0.33
CA LYS A 146 -1.90 21.22 0.67
C LYS A 146 -1.09 22.51 0.73
N ALA A 147 0.20 22.40 1.09
CA ALA A 147 1.14 23.51 1.08
C ALA A 147 1.73 23.78 -0.32
N GLY A 148 1.45 22.93 -1.31
CA GLY A 148 2.02 23.02 -2.67
C GLY A 148 3.43 22.44 -2.80
N ASP A 149 3.94 21.81 -1.74
CA ASP A 149 5.29 21.22 -1.70
C ASP A 149 5.23 19.73 -2.11
N TYR A 150 5.04 19.50 -3.39
CA TYR A 150 4.84 18.16 -3.96
C TYR A 150 6.10 17.29 -3.82
N GLY A 151 7.27 17.86 -4.10
CA GLY A 151 8.54 17.15 -4.03
C GLY A 151 8.80 16.60 -2.64
N ARG A 152 8.67 17.44 -1.62
CA ARG A 152 8.82 17.05 -0.22
C ARG A 152 7.78 16.01 0.19
N GLY A 153 6.51 16.22 -0.16
CA GLY A 153 5.46 15.27 0.19
C GLY A 153 5.70 13.87 -0.37
N LEU A 154 6.21 13.79 -1.61
CA LEU A 154 6.62 12.52 -2.23
C LEU A 154 7.81 11.92 -1.50
N ALA A 155 8.88 12.69 -1.25
CA ALA A 155 10.07 12.20 -0.58
C ALA A 155 9.75 11.66 0.83
N ASP A 156 9.05 12.44 1.66
CA ASP A 156 8.69 12.04 3.02
C ASP A 156 7.80 10.76 3.05
N THR A 157 6.94 10.59 2.04
CA THR A 157 6.07 9.41 1.93
C THR A 157 6.85 8.18 1.50
N ILE A 158 7.72 8.32 0.51
CA ILE A 158 8.58 7.24 -0.01
C ILE A 158 9.52 6.76 1.10
N ASP A 159 10.16 7.68 1.81
CA ASP A 159 11.05 7.39 2.92
C ASP A 159 10.32 6.62 4.03
N ALA A 160 9.09 7.00 4.34
CA ALA A 160 8.26 6.29 5.32
C ALA A 160 7.91 4.87 4.86
N TYR A 161 7.58 4.66 3.59
CA TYR A 161 7.33 3.32 3.05
C TYR A 161 8.58 2.46 3.10
N ILE A 162 9.72 2.96 2.62
CA ILE A 162 10.99 2.24 2.63
C ILE A 162 11.40 1.87 4.06
N THR A 163 11.33 2.82 5.00
CA THR A 163 11.66 2.58 6.41
C THR A 163 10.75 1.53 7.04
N THR A 164 9.47 1.54 6.70
CA THR A 164 8.50 0.55 7.18
C THR A 164 8.86 -0.85 6.69
N VAL A 165 9.12 -1.00 5.40
CA VAL A 165 9.51 -2.28 4.82
C VAL A 165 10.86 -2.73 5.38
N ALA A 166 11.84 -1.83 5.49
CA ALA A 166 13.15 -2.12 6.06
C ALA A 166 13.06 -2.66 7.48
N SER A 167 12.20 -2.06 8.32
CA SER A 167 12.01 -2.50 9.70
C SER A 167 11.44 -3.91 9.81
N LYS A 168 10.59 -4.32 8.86
CA LYS A 168 9.97 -5.65 8.82
C LYS A 168 10.88 -6.72 8.24
N HIS A 169 11.66 -6.37 7.23
CA HIS A 169 12.59 -7.28 6.58
C HIS A 169 13.98 -7.31 7.23
N GLY A 170 14.26 -6.39 8.18
CA GLY A 170 15.51 -6.36 8.94
C GLY A 170 16.72 -5.87 8.13
N PHE A 171 16.53 -5.10 7.05
CA PHE A 171 17.64 -4.51 6.32
C PHE A 171 17.91 -3.05 6.75
N SER A 172 19.20 -2.64 6.61
CA SER A 172 19.60 -1.25 6.87
C SER A 172 19.19 -0.34 5.73
N THR A 173 18.67 0.83 6.06
CA THR A 173 18.35 1.88 5.08
C THR A 173 19.56 2.73 4.70
N ASP A 174 20.71 2.55 5.37
CA ASP A 174 21.92 3.38 5.17
C ASP A 174 22.45 3.33 3.75
N ALA A 175 22.31 2.18 3.10
CA ALA A 175 22.76 1.99 1.72
C ALA A 175 21.69 2.38 0.69
N ILE A 176 20.42 2.53 1.13
CA ILE A 176 19.31 2.93 0.27
C ILE A 176 19.27 4.45 0.09
N PHE A 177 19.37 5.18 1.19
CA PHE A 177 19.33 6.64 1.16
C PHE A 177 20.71 7.21 0.82
N PRO A 178 20.83 8.16 -0.10
CA PRO A 178 22.05 8.88 -0.37
C PRO A 178 22.63 9.53 0.89
N ALA A 179 23.96 9.58 1.00
CA ALA A 179 24.63 10.19 2.15
C ALA A 179 24.20 11.65 2.31
N GLY A 180 23.70 12.00 3.50
CA GLY A 180 23.17 13.35 3.82
C GLY A 180 21.67 13.52 3.66
N THR A 181 20.94 12.52 3.18
CA THR A 181 19.49 12.56 3.00
C THR A 181 18.76 11.53 3.86
N LYS A 182 19.42 11.05 4.94
CA LYS A 182 18.73 10.16 5.87
C LYS A 182 17.45 10.84 6.35
N PRO A 183 16.30 10.15 6.26
CA PRO A 183 15.07 10.64 6.86
C PRO A 183 15.38 10.91 8.32
N GLU A 184 15.27 12.15 8.74
CA GLU A 184 15.15 12.41 10.16
C GLU A 184 13.88 11.68 10.58
N VAL A 185 14.05 10.55 11.26
CA VAL A 185 12.95 9.86 11.91
C VAL A 185 12.48 10.84 12.97
N THR A 186 11.71 11.84 12.53
CA THR A 186 10.86 12.60 13.43
C THR A 186 9.93 11.55 13.98
N ARG A 187 10.38 10.88 15.05
CA ARG A 187 9.48 10.14 15.90
C ARG A 187 8.35 11.12 16.12
N SER A 188 7.25 10.90 15.41
CA SER A 188 5.98 11.50 15.79
C SER A 188 5.99 11.37 17.28
N PRO A 189 5.87 12.47 18.07
CA PRO A 189 5.89 12.35 19.52
C PRO A 189 4.80 11.31 19.79
N GLY A 190 5.27 10.06 19.88
CA GLY A 190 4.44 8.93 20.25
C GLY A 190 3.79 9.45 21.49
N SER A 191 2.46 9.53 21.49
CA SER A 191 1.62 9.93 22.59
C SER A 191 2.48 10.02 23.84
N THR A 192 2.98 11.24 24.12
CA THR A 192 3.58 11.50 25.42
C THR A 192 2.44 11.11 26.33
N SER A 193 2.58 9.94 26.93
CA SER A 193 1.76 9.60 28.09
C SER A 193 1.98 10.79 29.00
N ASN A 194 1.07 11.76 28.89
CA ASN A 194 1.07 12.96 29.72
C ASN A 194 1.18 12.38 31.12
N PRO A 195 2.29 12.55 31.84
CA PRO A 195 2.41 12.02 33.20
C PRO A 195 1.27 12.53 34.06
N PHE A 196 0.74 13.72 33.73
CA PHE A 196 -0.48 14.28 34.30
C PHE A 196 -1.74 13.49 33.94
N GLY A 197 -1.87 12.96 32.70
CA GLY A 197 -3.02 12.13 32.31
C GLY A 197 -3.03 10.80 33.06
N THR A 198 -1.87 10.16 33.20
CA THR A 198 -1.73 8.91 33.96
C THR A 198 -1.98 9.16 35.44
N CYS A 199 -1.48 10.27 36.01
CA CYS A 199 -1.79 10.65 37.39
C CYS A 199 -3.27 10.92 37.62
N ILE A 200 -3.96 11.58 36.70
CA ILE A 200 -5.41 11.84 36.82
C ILE A 200 -6.19 10.54 36.78
N VAL A 201 -5.86 9.59 35.91
CA VAL A 201 -6.52 8.28 35.86
C VAL A 201 -6.28 7.49 37.15
N ILE A 202 -5.05 7.52 37.69
CA ILE A 202 -4.73 6.84 38.97
C ILE A 202 -5.48 7.52 40.13
N ILE A 203 -5.51 8.85 40.20
CA ILE A 203 -6.28 9.59 41.22
C ILE A 203 -7.77 9.25 41.14
N PHE A 204 -8.34 9.17 39.92
CA PHE A 204 -9.74 8.81 39.71
C PHE A 204 -10.05 7.38 40.16
N LEU A 205 -9.17 6.42 39.86
CA LEU A 205 -9.29 5.03 40.32
C LEU A 205 -9.19 4.92 41.85
N VAL A 206 -8.25 5.64 42.47
CA VAL A 206 -8.09 5.68 43.92
C VAL A 206 -9.34 6.33 44.58
N ALA A 207 -9.86 7.41 44.00
CA ALA A 207 -11.08 8.06 44.49
C ALA A 207 -12.29 7.11 44.42
N ILE A 208 -12.44 6.36 43.31
CA ILE A 208 -13.51 5.35 43.16
C ILE A 208 -13.36 4.26 44.24
N VAL A 209 -12.15 3.73 44.44
CA VAL A 209 -11.90 2.71 45.50
C VAL A 209 -12.21 3.26 46.89
N LEU A 210 -11.84 4.50 47.19
CA LEU A 210 -12.15 5.13 48.47
C LEU A 210 -13.65 5.34 48.67
N ILE A 211 -14.36 5.75 47.61
CA ILE A 211 -15.82 5.89 47.64
C ILE A 211 -16.50 4.54 47.88
N VAL A 212 -16.06 3.49 47.19
CA VAL A 212 -16.58 2.12 47.40
C VAL A 212 -16.31 1.63 48.82
N LEU A 213 -15.10 1.86 49.36
CA LEU A 213 -14.76 1.55 50.74
C LEU A 213 -15.57 2.35 51.75
N ALA A 214 -15.83 3.64 51.49
CA ALA A 214 -16.64 4.49 52.34
C ALA A 214 -18.10 4.04 52.39
N ILE A 215 -18.65 3.62 51.24
CA ILE A 215 -20.00 3.05 51.14
C ILE A 215 -20.07 1.71 51.85
N ALA A 216 -19.06 0.85 51.69
CA ALA A 216 -18.96 -0.45 52.36
C ALA A 216 -18.85 -0.30 53.89
N ARG A 217 -18.14 0.74 54.36
CA ARG A 217 -18.03 1.03 55.81
C ARG A 217 -19.29 1.65 56.41
N ARG A 218 -20.11 2.33 55.57
CA ARG A 218 -21.37 2.98 56.03
C ARG A 218 -22.54 1.99 56.14
N SER A 219 -22.43 0.82 55.52
CA SER A 219 -23.48 -0.23 55.56
C SER A 219 -23.23 -1.28 56.68
N GLY A 220 -22.67 -0.85 57.79
CA GLY A 220 -22.57 -1.64 59.00
C GLY A 220 -23.91 -1.71 59.72
N GLY A 221 -24.85 -2.53 59.23
CA GLY A 221 -26.08 -2.88 59.91
C GLY A 221 -26.56 -4.26 59.51
N PRO A 222 -26.82 -5.19 60.45
CA PRO A 222 -27.21 -6.55 60.12
C PRO A 222 -28.71 -6.62 59.83
N ARG A 223 -29.10 -6.75 58.55
CA ARG A 223 -30.36 -7.40 58.13
C ARG A 223 -30.62 -7.31 56.62
N GLY A 224 -30.72 -8.47 56.00
CA GLY A 224 -31.66 -8.71 54.88
C GLY A 224 -31.09 -8.58 53.48
N GLY A 225 -30.80 -9.69 52.86
CA GLY A 225 -31.05 -10.17 51.52
C GLY A 225 -31.06 -9.16 50.35
N GLY A 226 -30.16 -9.34 49.35
CA GLY A 226 -30.51 -8.95 48.00
C GLY A 226 -29.52 -8.09 47.20
N GLY A 227 -28.22 -7.97 47.55
CA GLY A 227 -27.31 -7.08 46.81
C GLY A 227 -26.06 -7.70 46.16
N GLY A 228 -25.84 -8.98 46.36
CA GLY A 228 -24.57 -9.65 45.92
C GLY A 228 -24.45 -9.90 44.42
N TRP A 229 -25.55 -9.85 43.68
CA TRP A 229 -25.56 -10.13 42.26
C TRP A 229 -25.01 -8.96 41.40
N LEU A 230 -25.22 -7.74 41.84
CA LEU A 230 -24.72 -6.54 41.12
C LEU A 230 -23.19 -6.42 41.26
N THR A 231 -22.63 -6.73 42.41
CA THR A 231 -21.16 -6.76 42.60
C THR A 231 -20.51 -7.88 41.78
N TRP A 232 -21.15 -9.03 41.66
CA TRP A 232 -20.70 -10.14 40.84
C TRP A 232 -20.77 -9.79 39.35
N LEU A 233 -21.82 -9.09 38.91
CA LEU A 233 -21.99 -8.64 37.53
C LEU A 233 -20.96 -7.59 37.10
N LEU A 234 -20.60 -6.65 37.98
CA LEU A 234 -19.56 -5.66 37.75
C LEU A 234 -18.16 -6.27 37.68
N VAL A 235 -17.85 -7.20 38.56
CA VAL A 235 -16.56 -7.89 38.59
C VAL A 235 -16.41 -8.83 37.38
N SER A 236 -17.47 -9.55 37.00
CA SER A 236 -17.43 -10.42 35.80
C SER A 236 -17.31 -9.65 34.47
N SER A 237 -17.91 -8.47 34.40
CA SER A 237 -17.76 -7.63 33.19
C SER A 237 -16.35 -7.03 33.04
N LEU A 238 -15.68 -6.74 34.16
CA LEU A 238 -14.32 -6.21 34.17
C LEU A 238 -13.26 -7.29 33.85
N LEU A 239 -13.52 -8.55 34.24
CA LEU A 239 -12.62 -9.68 34.01
C LEU A 239 -12.82 -10.33 32.64
N ASN A 240 -13.93 -10.08 31.95
CA ASN A 240 -14.24 -10.71 30.66
C ASN A 240 -13.96 -9.85 29.44
N SER A 241 -13.27 -8.70 29.58
CA SER A 241 -12.87 -7.84 28.45
C SER A 241 -11.62 -8.31 27.69
N GLY A 242 -11.20 -9.55 27.87
CA GLY A 242 -9.95 -10.07 27.34
C GLY A 242 -10.03 -11.41 26.61
N ARG A 243 -11.08 -11.70 25.83
CA ARG A 243 -11.03 -12.85 24.91
C ARG A 243 -12.19 -12.82 23.91
N GLY A 244 -11.92 -12.33 22.72
CA GLY A 244 -12.80 -12.40 21.56
C GLY A 244 -11.99 -12.75 20.33
N SER A 245 -11.58 -14.02 20.22
CA SER A 245 -11.16 -14.63 18.97
C SER A 245 -12.43 -14.91 18.15
N GLY A 246 -12.48 -14.41 16.94
CA GLY A 246 -13.53 -14.68 15.98
C GLY A 246 -12.92 -14.79 14.58
N SER A 247 -12.58 -16.02 14.20
CA SER A 247 -12.23 -16.40 12.85
C SER A 247 -13.48 -16.39 11.98
N SER A 248 -13.41 -15.80 10.81
CA SER A 248 -14.23 -16.18 9.68
C SER A 248 -13.38 -16.13 8.40
N GLY A 249 -13.07 -17.32 7.90
CA GLY A 249 -12.41 -17.55 6.64
C GLY A 249 -13.35 -17.30 5.47
N TRP A 250 -12.77 -16.86 4.37
CA TRP A 250 -13.33 -17.04 3.04
C TRP A 250 -12.23 -17.49 2.09
N SER A 251 -12.42 -18.70 1.62
CA SER A 251 -11.65 -19.36 0.58
C SER A 251 -12.26 -19.06 -0.79
N GLY A 252 -11.44 -19.09 -1.81
CA GLY A 252 -11.82 -19.19 -3.22
C GLY A 252 -10.89 -18.39 -4.08
N GLY A 253 -10.05 -19.02 -4.82
CA GLY A 253 -10.12 -19.75 -6.00
C GLY A 253 -9.10 -19.20 -6.97
N GLY A 254 -8.08 -19.98 -7.32
CA GLY A 254 -7.01 -19.64 -8.25
C GLY A 254 -7.45 -19.77 -9.70
N PHE A 255 -6.64 -19.15 -10.58
CA PHE A 255 -6.37 -19.63 -11.94
C PHE A 255 -5.00 -19.13 -12.39
N GLY A 256 -4.20 -20.06 -12.87
CA GLY A 256 -2.84 -19.88 -13.32
C GLY A 256 -2.73 -19.47 -14.79
N GLY A 257 -1.51 -19.23 -15.24
CA GLY A 257 -1.13 -19.12 -16.65
C GLY A 257 0.16 -18.35 -16.87
N LEU A 258 1.17 -19.06 -17.12
CA LEU A 258 2.42 -19.08 -17.88
C LEU A 258 2.86 -17.81 -18.68
N GLY A 259 4.05 -17.34 -18.46
CA GLY A 259 5.26 -17.50 -19.26
C GLY A 259 5.79 -16.27 -19.98
N GLY A 260 7.08 -16.02 -19.89
CA GLY A 260 7.86 -15.38 -20.95
C GLY A 260 8.92 -14.36 -20.54
N SER A 261 10.13 -14.79 -20.68
CA SER A 261 11.47 -14.33 -20.36
C SER A 261 12.06 -13.22 -21.23
N SER A 262 13.10 -12.57 -20.66
CA SER A 262 14.36 -12.02 -21.23
C SER A 262 14.37 -10.50 -21.43
N GLY A 263 15.41 -9.75 -21.16
CA GLY A 263 16.79 -9.89 -20.79
C GLY A 263 17.52 -8.56 -20.99
N GLY A 264 18.37 -8.20 -20.13
CA GLY A 264 19.64 -7.52 -20.08
C GLY A 264 19.95 -6.23 -20.87
N GLY A 265 20.50 -5.22 -20.13
CA GLY A 265 21.27 -4.12 -20.67
C GLY A 265 21.30 -2.93 -19.72
N GLY A 266 22.47 -2.53 -19.22
CA GLY A 266 22.72 -1.52 -18.19
C GLY A 266 22.22 -0.12 -18.56
N GLY A 267 21.15 0.25 -18.01
CA GLY A 267 20.35 1.43 -18.02
C GLY A 267 19.08 1.05 -17.25
N PHE A 268 18.21 1.95 -16.93
CA PHE A 268 16.89 1.60 -16.44
C PHE A 268 16.27 0.58 -17.42
N GLY A 269 16.34 -0.68 -17.07
CA GLY A 269 15.97 -1.81 -17.94
C GLY A 269 14.45 -1.98 -18.11
N GLY A 270 13.66 -1.02 -17.66
CA GLY A 270 12.20 -1.16 -17.60
C GLY A 270 11.78 -2.03 -16.42
N PHE A 271 10.51 -1.97 -16.10
CA PHE A 271 9.89 -2.87 -15.13
C PHE A 271 9.59 -4.22 -15.81
N GLY A 272 10.00 -5.31 -15.21
CA GLY A 272 9.90 -6.64 -15.82
C GLY A 272 8.47 -7.21 -15.85
N GLY A 273 7.76 -6.98 -16.93
CA GLY A 273 6.66 -7.78 -17.44
C GLY A 273 5.49 -8.22 -16.56
N GLY A 274 4.63 -7.31 -16.11
CA GLY A 274 3.28 -7.64 -15.68
C GLY A 274 3.09 -7.90 -14.19
N GLY A 275 2.95 -6.81 -13.45
CA GLY A 275 2.83 -6.78 -12.00
C GLY A 275 1.76 -7.63 -11.38
N ASP A 276 2.08 -8.20 -10.23
CA ASP A 276 1.15 -8.90 -9.35
C ASP A 276 0.38 -7.91 -8.46
N PHE A 277 -0.24 -6.91 -9.11
CA PHE A 277 -1.13 -5.98 -8.40
C PHE A 277 -2.52 -6.58 -8.31
N GLY A 278 -2.89 -7.02 -7.10
CA GLY A 278 -4.19 -7.61 -6.78
C GLY A 278 -5.28 -6.58 -6.49
N GLY A 279 -4.93 -5.30 -6.49
CA GLY A 279 -5.83 -4.21 -6.11
C GLY A 279 -5.62 -3.73 -4.67
N GLY A 280 -4.55 -4.20 -3.99
CA GLY A 280 -4.11 -3.66 -2.70
C GLY A 280 -3.52 -2.26 -2.85
N GLY A 281 -3.62 -1.47 -1.78
CA GLY A 281 -3.12 -0.12 -1.72
C GLY A 281 -4.12 0.87 -1.12
N ALA A 282 -3.75 2.13 -1.12
CA ALA A 282 -4.62 3.19 -0.63
C ALA A 282 -4.48 4.47 -1.47
N GLY A 283 -5.51 5.27 -1.47
CA GLY A 283 -5.53 6.54 -2.15
C GLY A 283 -6.41 7.55 -1.46
N GLY A 284 -6.44 8.76 -2.01
CA GLY A 284 -7.22 9.85 -1.48
C GLY A 284 -7.10 11.11 -2.30
N SER A 285 -7.46 12.21 -1.69
CA SER A 285 -7.40 13.56 -2.23
C SER A 285 -6.87 14.53 -1.18
N TRP A 286 -6.39 15.74 -1.63
CA TRP A 286 -5.89 16.80 -0.75
C TRP A 286 -6.50 18.16 -1.03
#